data_aa18620e6b06d6a07313e5a64795e70a
#
_entry.id   aa18620e6b06d6a07313e5a64795e70a
#
_cell.length_a   1.000
_cell.length_b   1.000
_cell.length_c   1.000
_cell.angle_alpha   90.00
_cell.angle_beta   90.00
_cell.angle_gamma   90.00
#
_symmetry.space_group_name_H-M   'P 1'
#
loop_
_entity.id
_entity.type
_entity.pdbx_description
1 polymer ?
#
loop_
_entity_poly.entity_id
_entity_poly.type
_entity_poly.pdbx_seq_one_letter_code
_entity_poly.pdbx_strand_id
1 'polypeptide(L)'
;MGKSKTTFNISKTENFSEWYSEILARAEVTDIRYGVKGFVVIRPWGARIIEKMYRIYESALRRTGHDPSFFPTVIPEENFTKEAGHIEGFTPEVFWLENKQ
;
A
#
# COMPACT_ATOMS: atom_id res chain seq x y z
N MET A 1 1.61 -14.07 35.27
CA MET A 1 2.28 -14.76 34.15
C MET A 1 3.05 -13.71 33.34
N GLY A 2 4.34 -13.66 33.51
CA GLY A 2 5.21 -12.73 32.78
C GLY A 2 5.21 -13.04 31.30
N LYS A 3 4.79 -12.07 30.46
CA LYS A 3 5.00 -12.16 29.02
C LYS A 3 6.52 -12.21 28.79
N SER A 4 7.04 -13.33 28.29
CA SER A 4 8.40 -13.44 27.81
C SER A 4 8.64 -12.29 26.83
N LYS A 5 9.51 -11.36 27.18
CA LYS A 5 10.01 -10.35 26.24
C LYS A 5 10.89 -11.08 25.25
N THR A 6 10.29 -11.54 24.15
CA THR A 6 11.06 -12.08 23.03
C THR A 6 11.94 -10.94 22.52
N THR A 7 13.22 -11.05 22.75
CA THR A 7 14.19 -10.04 22.35
C THR A 7 14.19 -9.94 20.82
N PHE A 8 14.06 -8.73 20.30
CA PHE A 8 14.16 -8.47 18.87
C PHE A 8 15.65 -8.41 18.50
N ASN A 9 16.15 -9.42 17.82
CA ASN A 9 17.59 -9.58 17.52
C ASN A 9 17.92 -9.51 16.02
N ILE A 10 17.00 -9.02 15.19
CA ILE A 10 17.24 -8.93 13.75
C ILE A 10 18.01 -7.63 13.48
N SER A 11 19.17 -7.77 12.84
CA SER A 11 20.00 -6.63 12.47
C SER A 11 19.47 -5.94 11.22
N LYS A 12 19.21 -4.64 11.32
CA LYS A 12 18.79 -3.81 10.20
C LYS A 12 19.82 -3.79 9.06
N THR A 13 21.10 -3.85 9.40
CA THR A 13 22.20 -3.75 8.44
C THR A 13 22.51 -5.06 7.74
N GLU A 14 22.25 -6.19 8.41
CA GLU A 14 22.55 -7.53 7.88
C GLU A 14 21.35 -8.14 7.15
N ASN A 15 20.14 -7.91 7.66
CA ASN A 15 18.91 -8.43 7.04
C ASN A 15 17.78 -7.40 7.11
N PHE A 16 17.82 -6.41 6.24
CA PHE A 16 16.86 -5.31 6.21
C PHE A 16 15.42 -5.79 5.97
N SER A 17 15.19 -6.71 5.04
CA SER A 17 13.84 -7.17 4.68
C SER A 17 13.14 -7.86 5.84
N GLU A 18 13.84 -8.74 6.53
CA GLU A 18 13.30 -9.44 7.71
C GLU A 18 13.08 -8.47 8.86
N TRP A 19 14.08 -7.61 9.12
CA TRP A 19 13.97 -6.56 10.13
C TRP A 19 12.75 -5.67 9.90
N TYR A 20 12.53 -5.23 8.67
CA TYR A 20 11.42 -4.35 8.31
C TYR A 20 10.07 -5.04 8.53
N SER A 21 9.92 -6.27 8.04
CA SER A 21 8.68 -7.06 8.19
C SER A 21 8.35 -7.32 9.67
N GLU A 22 9.34 -7.71 10.46
CA GLU A 22 9.17 -7.95 11.90
C GLU A 22 8.82 -6.68 12.67
N ILE A 23 9.44 -5.55 12.34
CA ILE A 23 9.13 -4.26 12.98
C ILE A 23 7.67 -3.86 12.70
N LEU A 24 7.22 -3.95 11.46
CA LEU A 24 5.84 -3.61 11.11
C LEU A 24 4.81 -4.47 11.86
N ALA A 25 5.10 -5.77 11.98
CA ALA A 25 4.24 -6.70 12.71
C ALA A 25 4.24 -6.45 14.22
N ARG A 26 5.43 -6.33 14.83
CA ARG A 26 5.58 -6.15 16.28
C ARG A 26 5.12 -4.78 16.78
N ALA A 27 5.31 -3.75 15.99
CA ALA A 27 4.80 -2.40 16.26
C ALA A 27 3.31 -2.26 15.98
N GLU A 28 2.65 -3.35 15.58
CA GLU A 28 1.22 -3.37 15.28
C GLU A 28 0.81 -2.36 14.19
N VAL A 29 1.70 -2.10 13.23
CA VAL A 29 1.47 -1.19 12.10
C VAL A 29 0.66 -1.88 11.01
N THR A 30 1.01 -3.14 10.72
CA THR A 30 0.33 -3.96 9.71
C THR A 30 -0.04 -5.34 10.25
N ASP A 31 -1.03 -5.95 9.63
CA ASP A 31 -1.36 -7.37 9.80
C ASP A 31 -1.29 -8.06 8.44
N ILE A 32 -0.38 -9.00 8.30
CA ILE A 32 -0.11 -9.74 7.05
C ILE A 32 -0.89 -11.05 6.96
N ARG A 33 -1.72 -11.38 7.95
CA ARG A 33 -2.47 -12.65 8.03
C ARG A 33 -3.70 -12.69 7.12
N TYR A 34 -3.89 -11.69 6.29
CA TYR A 34 -5.05 -11.59 5.39
C TYR A 34 -5.13 -12.76 4.38
N GLY A 35 -4.01 -13.42 4.09
CA GLY A 35 -3.96 -14.63 3.28
C GLY A 35 -3.90 -14.41 1.76
N VAL A 36 -3.95 -13.18 1.29
CA VAL A 36 -3.77 -12.82 -0.12
C VAL A 36 -2.43 -12.09 -0.27
N LYS A 37 -1.57 -12.59 -1.13
CA LYS A 37 -0.23 -12.01 -1.35
C LYS A 37 -0.35 -10.56 -1.83
N GLY A 38 0.39 -9.67 -1.18
CA GLY A 38 0.37 -8.24 -1.49
C GLY A 38 -0.76 -7.45 -0.81
N PHE A 39 -1.70 -8.13 -0.15
CA PHE A 39 -2.77 -7.49 0.61
C PHE A 39 -2.46 -7.52 2.10
N VAL A 40 -2.42 -6.37 2.71
CA VAL A 40 -2.15 -6.23 4.14
C VAL A 40 -3.24 -5.39 4.80
N VAL A 41 -3.55 -5.70 6.05
CA VAL A 41 -4.41 -4.83 6.86
C VAL A 41 -3.54 -3.76 7.51
N ILE A 42 -3.81 -2.51 7.22
CA ILE A 42 -3.16 -1.39 7.91
C ILE A 42 -3.88 -1.18 9.24
N ARG A 43 -3.15 -1.39 10.32
CA ARG A 43 -3.67 -1.25 11.68
C ARG A 43 -3.74 0.21 12.12
N PRO A 44 -4.45 0.55 13.21
CA PRO A 44 -4.69 1.95 13.60
C PRO A 44 -3.45 2.84 13.68
N TRP A 45 -2.32 2.33 14.16
CA TRP A 45 -1.07 3.11 14.18
C TRP A 45 -0.57 3.44 12.78
N GLY A 46 -0.56 2.46 11.88
CA GLY A 46 -0.21 2.66 10.47
C GLY A 46 -1.16 3.62 9.78
N ALA A 47 -2.46 3.45 9.97
CA ALA A 47 -3.49 4.31 9.39
C ALA A 47 -3.30 5.78 9.81
N ARG A 48 -3.08 6.04 11.09
CA ARG A 48 -2.83 7.41 11.60
C ARG A 48 -1.58 8.06 10.99
N ILE A 49 -0.52 7.29 10.78
CA ILE A 49 0.70 7.78 10.13
C ILE A 49 0.39 8.15 8.68
N ILE A 50 -0.27 7.26 7.94
CA ILE A 50 -0.65 7.47 6.54
C ILE A 50 -1.55 8.70 6.40
N GLU A 51 -2.60 8.82 7.21
CA GLU A 51 -3.48 9.98 7.19
C GLU A 51 -2.73 11.30 7.43
N LYS A 52 -1.78 11.29 8.37
CA LYS A 52 -0.97 12.48 8.65
C LYS A 52 -0.07 12.83 7.47
N MET A 53 0.53 11.85 6.82
CA MET A 53 1.34 12.05 5.62
C MET A 53 0.49 12.61 4.48
N TYR A 54 -0.70 12.07 4.24
CA TYR A 54 -1.63 12.58 3.23
C TYR A 54 -2.00 14.04 3.49
N ARG A 55 -2.36 14.41 4.72
CA ARG A 55 -2.70 15.79 5.07
C ARG A 55 -1.55 16.77 4.77
N ILE A 56 -0.33 16.41 5.09
CA ILE A 56 0.85 17.22 4.81
C ILE A 56 1.05 17.38 3.29
N TYR A 57 0.96 16.28 2.56
CA TYR A 57 1.14 16.24 1.11
C TYR A 57 0.05 17.03 0.38
N GLU A 58 -1.21 16.78 0.68
CA GLU A 58 -2.34 17.52 0.11
C GLU A 58 -2.27 19.02 0.37
N SER A 59 -1.91 19.39 1.60
CA SER A 59 -1.71 20.80 1.95
C SER A 59 -0.62 21.45 1.10
N ALA A 60 0.47 20.74 0.82
CA ALA A 60 1.53 21.24 -0.04
C ALA A 60 1.07 21.39 -1.49
N LEU A 61 0.35 20.42 -2.04
CA LEU A 61 -0.20 20.48 -3.39
C LEU A 61 -1.20 21.64 -3.56
N ARG A 62 -2.12 21.80 -2.62
CA ARG A 62 -3.09 22.92 -2.65
C ARG A 62 -2.43 24.29 -2.66
N ARG A 63 -1.33 24.47 -1.93
CA ARG A 63 -0.56 25.73 -1.96
C ARG A 63 0.06 26.03 -3.32
N THR A 64 0.26 25.01 -4.14
CA THR A 64 0.80 25.15 -5.51
C THR A 64 -0.28 25.14 -6.60
N GLY A 65 -1.55 25.27 -6.22
CA GLY A 65 -2.67 25.39 -7.15
C GLY A 65 -3.19 24.08 -7.74
N HIS A 66 -2.91 22.95 -7.07
CA HIS A 66 -3.44 21.65 -7.49
C HIS A 66 -4.77 21.36 -6.77
N ASP A 67 -5.78 20.98 -7.54
CA ASP A 67 -7.09 20.60 -7.03
C ASP A 67 -7.22 19.06 -6.96
N PRO A 68 -7.84 18.53 -5.90
CA PRO A 68 -8.07 17.10 -5.79
C PRO A 68 -9.16 16.62 -6.74
N SER A 69 -8.99 15.43 -7.29
CA SER A 69 -10.01 14.76 -8.09
C SER A 69 -10.13 13.31 -7.64
N PHE A 70 -11.34 12.78 -7.68
CA PHE A 70 -11.61 11.38 -7.38
C PHE A 70 -12.02 10.66 -8.66
N PHE A 71 -11.32 9.60 -8.99
CA PHE A 71 -11.61 8.76 -10.14
C PHE A 71 -12.30 7.47 -9.70
N PRO A 72 -13.11 6.85 -10.57
CA PRO A 72 -13.65 5.53 -10.31
C PRO A 72 -12.56 4.51 -10.04
N THR A 73 -12.84 3.54 -9.17
CA THR A 73 -11.89 2.46 -8.82
C THR A 73 -11.64 1.51 -9.98
N VAL A 74 -12.60 1.39 -10.90
CA VAL A 74 -12.53 0.53 -12.08
C VAL A 74 -12.44 1.36 -13.35
N ILE A 75 -11.72 0.85 -14.34
CA ILE A 75 -11.48 1.51 -15.63
C ILE A 75 -12.08 0.66 -16.73
N PRO A 76 -12.80 1.23 -17.71
CA PRO A 76 -13.23 0.49 -18.89
C PRO A 76 -12.04 -0.05 -19.69
N GLU A 77 -12.18 -1.25 -20.24
CA GLU A 77 -11.14 -1.91 -21.04
C GLU A 77 -10.63 -1.03 -22.18
N GLU A 78 -11.51 -0.29 -22.83
CA GLU A 78 -11.18 0.61 -23.94
C GLU A 78 -10.16 1.68 -23.54
N ASN A 79 -10.29 2.26 -22.34
CA ASN A 79 -9.38 3.28 -21.85
C ASN A 79 -8.02 2.68 -21.53
N PHE A 80 -8.01 1.47 -21.00
CA PHE A 80 -6.81 0.73 -20.68
C PHE A 80 -6.01 0.35 -21.95
N THR A 81 -6.70 -0.09 -23.01
CA THR A 81 -6.08 -0.46 -24.28
C THR A 81 -5.45 0.74 -24.99
N LYS A 82 -6.06 1.93 -24.88
CA LYS A 82 -5.50 3.17 -25.44
C LYS A 82 -4.18 3.56 -24.78
N GLU A 83 -4.06 3.41 -23.48
CA GLU A 83 -2.83 3.70 -22.73
C GLU A 83 -1.73 2.67 -23.02
N ALA A 84 -2.08 1.39 -23.19
CA ALA A 84 -1.12 0.33 -23.48
C ALA A 84 -0.33 0.56 -24.78
N GLY A 85 -0.89 1.28 -25.74
CA GLY A 85 -0.22 1.65 -27.00
C GLY A 85 0.91 2.69 -26.84
N HIS A 86 1.01 3.36 -25.70
CA HIS A 86 2.02 4.39 -25.42
C HIS A 86 3.24 3.88 -24.63
N ILE A 87 3.19 2.64 -24.13
CA ILE A 87 4.25 2.08 -23.28
C ILE A 87 4.79 0.80 -23.93
N GLU A 88 5.93 0.90 -24.61
CA GLU A 88 6.65 -0.28 -25.11
C GLU A 88 7.04 -1.22 -23.95
N GLY A 89 6.68 -2.49 -24.06
CA GLY A 89 7.02 -3.52 -23.08
C GLY A 89 6.11 -3.60 -21.85
N PHE A 90 4.99 -2.88 -21.83
CA PHE A 90 3.99 -2.99 -20.76
C PHE A 90 3.14 -4.24 -20.93
N THR A 91 3.34 -5.23 -20.06
CA THR A 91 2.41 -6.36 -19.92
C THR A 91 1.43 -6.02 -18.80
N PRO A 92 0.14 -5.81 -19.10
CA PRO A 92 -0.82 -5.45 -18.09
C PRO A 92 -1.13 -6.63 -17.16
N GLU A 93 -0.76 -6.49 -15.90
CA GLU A 93 -1.21 -7.39 -14.83
C GLU A 93 -2.42 -6.74 -14.14
N VAL A 94 -3.62 -7.10 -14.57
CA VAL A 94 -4.89 -6.54 -14.06
C VAL A 94 -5.86 -7.63 -13.68
N PHE A 95 -6.79 -7.29 -12.79
CA PHE A 95 -7.96 -8.10 -12.49
C PHE A 95 -9.14 -7.62 -13.32
N TRP A 96 -9.83 -8.54 -13.98
CA TRP A 96 -11.02 -8.24 -14.76
C TRP A 96 -12.28 -8.44 -13.92
N LEU A 97 -13.18 -7.47 -13.99
CA LEU A 97 -14.52 -7.60 -13.46
C LEU A 97 -15.45 -8.02 -14.60
N GLU A 98 -15.98 -9.22 -14.51
CA GLU A 98 -16.97 -9.73 -15.47
C GLU A 98 -18.38 -9.66 -14.87
N ASN A 99 -19.33 -9.11 -15.62
CA ASN A 99 -20.73 -9.17 -15.26
C ASN A 99 -21.31 -10.47 -15.82
N LYS A 100 -21.49 -11.48 -14.98
CA LYS A 100 -22.23 -12.69 -15.34
C LYS A 100 -23.72 -12.38 -15.20
N GLN A 101 -24.40 -12.12 -16.34
CA GLN A 101 -25.85 -12.12 -16.42
C GLN A 101 -26.38 -13.54 -16.29
#